data_3a300a83049c5eb6adcd57ae051f65d8
#
_entry.id   3a300a83049c5eb6adcd57ae051f65d8
#
_cell.length_a   1.000
_cell.length_b   1.000
_cell.length_c   1.000
_cell.angle_alpha   90.00
_cell.angle_beta   90.00
_cell.angle_gamma   90.00
#
_symmetry.space_group_name_H-M   'P 1'
#
loop_
_entity.id
_entity.type
_entity.pdbx_description
1 polymer ?
#
loop_
_entity_poly.entity_id
_entity_poly.type
_entity_poly.pdbx_seq_one_letter_code
_entity_poly.pdbx_strand_id
1 'polypeptide(L)'
;MCIRDSSKPTRKSPMHSWHEKNNAVFVDAGVWLRPRYYKQGNEGLFEASKREAKNVRQNVGVCDVTTLGKIDVKGPDAAEFLNRVYTNAWLKLPVGKARYGVMLREDGIVMDDGTTTRISENHYHMTTTTAQAANVLSHLEYYLQLVWPELNVNVVSTTEQWAG
;
A
#
# COMPACT_ATOMS: atom_id res chain seq x y z
N MET A 1 3.81 28.71 -22.57
CA MET A 1 2.79 28.83 -21.49
C MET A 1 2.72 27.46 -20.83
N CYS A 2 3.41 27.27 -19.69
CA CYS A 2 3.30 26.00 -18.96
C CYS A 2 1.92 25.92 -18.32
N ILE A 3 1.09 25.06 -18.81
CA ILE A 3 -0.14 24.67 -18.11
C ILE A 3 0.34 23.92 -16.87
N ARG A 4 0.30 24.57 -15.70
CA ARG A 4 0.41 23.86 -14.44
C ARG A 4 -0.84 23.00 -14.32
N ASP A 5 -0.68 21.74 -14.64
CA ASP A 5 -1.68 20.74 -14.31
C ASP A 5 -1.96 20.81 -12.81
N SER A 6 -3.24 20.78 -12.44
CA SER A 6 -3.61 20.87 -11.05
C SER A 6 -2.99 19.68 -10.30
N SER A 7 -2.23 19.94 -9.25
CA SER A 7 -1.62 18.92 -8.39
C SER A 7 -2.66 18.15 -7.55
N LYS A 8 -3.92 18.18 -7.95
CA LYS A 8 -4.98 17.46 -7.22
C LYS A 8 -4.94 15.99 -7.56
N PRO A 9 -5.09 15.10 -6.55
CA PRO A 9 -5.23 13.68 -6.77
C PRO A 9 -6.33 13.39 -7.78
N THR A 10 -6.05 12.49 -8.71
CA THR A 10 -6.98 12.14 -9.80
C THR A 10 -7.55 10.74 -9.62
N ARG A 11 -6.93 9.89 -8.79
CA ARG A 11 -7.36 8.51 -8.59
C ARG A 11 -8.40 8.40 -7.49
N LYS A 12 -9.42 7.59 -7.76
CA LYS A 12 -10.53 7.30 -6.86
C LYS A 12 -10.66 5.79 -6.69
N SER A 13 -10.92 5.33 -5.46
CA SER A 13 -11.18 3.90 -5.23
C SER A 13 -12.50 3.48 -5.87
N PRO A 14 -12.73 2.17 -6.13
CA PRO A 14 -14.01 1.66 -6.60
C PRO A 14 -15.18 2.01 -5.66
N MET A 15 -14.89 2.24 -4.36
CA MET A 15 -15.87 2.62 -3.35
C MET A 15 -16.14 4.12 -3.27
N HIS A 16 -15.49 4.95 -4.10
CA HIS A 16 -15.54 6.41 -3.98
C HIS A 16 -16.96 6.98 -3.95
N SER A 17 -17.83 6.56 -4.86
CA SER A 17 -19.21 7.02 -4.90
C SER A 17 -20.02 6.59 -3.67
N TRP A 18 -19.71 5.46 -3.07
CA TRP A 18 -20.31 5.06 -1.80
C TRP A 18 -19.84 5.97 -0.66
N HIS A 19 -18.55 6.30 -0.62
CA HIS A 19 -18.00 7.25 0.36
C HIS A 19 -18.66 8.62 0.26
N GLU A 20 -18.82 9.17 -0.97
CA GLU A 20 -19.52 10.44 -1.20
C GLU A 20 -20.95 10.41 -0.67
N LYS A 21 -21.71 9.35 -0.98
CA LYS A 21 -23.10 9.18 -0.52
C LYS A 21 -23.21 9.08 1.00
N ASN A 22 -22.16 8.67 1.68
CA ASN A 22 -22.10 8.54 3.14
C ASN A 22 -21.39 9.72 3.81
N ASN A 23 -21.29 10.87 3.15
CA ASN A 23 -20.71 12.11 3.67
C ASN A 23 -19.23 11.97 4.08
N ALA A 24 -18.45 11.19 3.34
CA ALA A 24 -17.02 11.11 3.57
C ALA A 24 -16.35 12.47 3.31
N VAL A 25 -15.49 12.86 4.21
CA VAL A 25 -14.52 13.95 4.01
C VAL A 25 -13.22 13.31 3.54
N PHE A 26 -12.71 13.77 2.40
CA PHE A 26 -11.54 13.18 1.77
C PHE A 26 -10.26 13.91 2.14
N VAL A 27 -9.14 13.18 2.00
CA VAL A 27 -7.77 13.67 2.12
C VAL A 27 -6.94 13.15 0.96
N ASP A 28 -6.00 13.96 0.53
CA ASP A 28 -5.02 13.58 -0.49
C ASP A 28 -3.99 12.61 0.11
N ALA A 29 -3.82 11.45 -0.53
CA ALA A 29 -2.81 10.45 -0.18
C ALA A 29 -2.06 10.06 -1.46
N GLY A 30 -0.93 10.71 -1.72
CA GLY A 30 -0.23 10.62 -3.01
C GLY A 30 -1.17 11.08 -4.14
N VAL A 31 -1.43 10.20 -5.10
CA VAL A 31 -2.34 10.48 -6.23
C VAL A 31 -3.79 10.06 -5.98
N TRP A 32 -4.13 9.65 -4.77
CA TRP A 32 -5.45 9.14 -4.41
C TRP A 32 -6.24 10.12 -3.54
N LEU A 33 -7.56 10.20 -3.80
CA LEU A 33 -8.53 10.72 -2.83
C LEU A 33 -8.95 9.59 -1.89
N ARG A 34 -8.60 9.73 -0.61
CA ARG A 34 -8.89 8.73 0.42
C ARG A 34 -9.90 9.26 1.42
N PRO A 35 -10.95 8.48 1.81
CA PRO A 35 -11.85 8.90 2.88
C PRO A 35 -11.07 9.02 4.19
N ARG A 36 -11.25 10.13 4.89
CA ARG A 36 -10.60 10.43 6.16
C ARG A 36 -11.51 10.15 7.35
N TYR A 37 -12.78 10.56 7.24
CA TYR A 37 -13.83 10.31 8.21
C TYR A 37 -15.19 10.54 7.53
N TYR A 38 -16.27 10.07 8.18
CA TYR A 38 -17.63 10.26 7.70
C TYR A 38 -18.38 11.23 8.59
N LYS A 39 -18.75 12.39 8.06
CA LYS A 39 -19.34 13.48 8.81
C LYS A 39 -20.80 13.18 9.16
N GLN A 40 -21.19 13.41 10.42
CA GLN A 40 -22.56 13.41 10.90
C GLN A 40 -22.91 14.82 11.44
N GLY A 41 -23.97 15.43 10.91
CA GLY A 41 -24.35 16.80 11.31
C GLY A 41 -23.21 17.80 11.12
N ASN A 42 -22.92 18.58 12.16
CA ASN A 42 -21.89 19.62 12.15
C ASN A 42 -20.57 19.21 12.81
N GLU A 43 -20.35 17.89 13.06
CA GLU A 43 -19.11 17.42 13.68
C GLU A 43 -17.87 17.70 12.81
N GLY A 44 -16.75 18.00 13.49
CA GLY A 44 -15.44 18.13 12.87
C GLY A 44 -14.67 16.81 12.87
N LEU A 45 -13.42 16.87 12.42
CA LEU A 45 -12.53 15.69 12.35
C LEU A 45 -12.39 14.98 13.70
N PHE A 46 -12.19 15.74 14.78
CA PHE A 46 -11.89 15.15 16.09
C PHE A 46 -13.10 14.40 16.65
N GLU A 47 -14.29 15.00 16.59
CA GLU A 47 -15.55 14.42 17.06
C GLU A 47 -15.90 13.17 16.23
N ALA A 48 -15.80 13.25 14.90
CA ALA A 48 -16.04 12.13 14.01
C ALA A 48 -15.09 10.97 14.29
N SER A 49 -13.78 11.23 14.38
CA SER A 49 -12.78 10.21 14.69
C SER A 49 -13.02 9.53 16.03
N LYS A 50 -13.40 10.30 17.07
CA LYS A 50 -13.74 9.75 18.39
C LYS A 50 -14.97 8.86 18.32
N ARG A 51 -16.00 9.27 17.59
CA ARG A 51 -17.23 8.48 17.39
C ARG A 51 -16.95 7.19 16.64
N GLU A 52 -16.19 7.26 15.53
CA GLU A 52 -15.84 6.10 14.71
C GLU A 52 -14.97 5.11 15.50
N ALA A 53 -13.95 5.58 16.19
CA ALA A 53 -13.12 4.75 17.05
C ALA A 53 -13.91 4.05 18.17
N LYS A 54 -14.87 4.75 18.78
CA LYS A 54 -15.77 4.17 19.78
C LYS A 54 -16.67 3.09 19.15
N ASN A 55 -17.19 3.34 17.95
CA ASN A 55 -18.00 2.35 17.22
C ASN A 55 -17.21 1.06 16.93
N VAL A 56 -15.97 1.17 16.47
CA VAL A 56 -15.12 -0.02 16.22
C VAL A 56 -14.87 -0.84 17.49
N ARG A 57 -14.77 -0.17 18.65
CA ARG A 57 -14.56 -0.86 19.94
C ARG A 57 -15.83 -1.53 20.49
N GLN A 58 -17.00 -0.99 20.21
CA GLN A 58 -18.28 -1.47 20.73
C GLN A 58 -19.05 -2.36 19.75
N ASN A 59 -18.78 -2.21 18.47
CA ASN A 59 -19.44 -2.89 17.36
C ASN A 59 -18.38 -3.37 16.35
N VAL A 60 -18.65 -3.17 15.04
CA VAL A 60 -17.74 -3.49 13.94
C VAL A 60 -17.50 -2.26 13.07
N GLY A 61 -16.32 -2.16 12.52
CA GLY A 61 -15.97 -1.14 11.51
C GLY A 61 -15.39 -1.75 10.26
N VAL A 62 -15.59 -1.06 9.13
CA VAL A 62 -14.97 -1.37 7.83
C VAL A 62 -14.13 -0.19 7.39
N CYS A 63 -12.96 -0.45 6.85
CA CYS A 63 -12.07 0.57 6.32
C CYS A 63 -11.68 0.22 4.88
N ASP A 64 -11.91 1.14 3.95
CA ASP A 64 -11.41 1.01 2.57
C ASP A 64 -9.90 1.27 2.56
N VAL A 65 -9.12 0.22 2.31
CA VAL A 65 -7.66 0.26 2.17
C VAL A 65 -7.21 0.03 0.73
N THR A 66 -8.13 0.13 -0.23
CA THR A 66 -7.87 -0.08 -1.66
C THR A 66 -6.76 0.81 -2.21
N THR A 67 -6.52 1.97 -1.59
CA THR A 67 -5.49 2.92 -2.03
C THR A 67 -4.05 2.51 -1.68
N LEU A 68 -3.85 1.50 -0.82
CA LEU A 68 -2.52 0.95 -0.56
C LEU A 68 -1.89 0.44 -1.86
N GLY A 69 -0.59 0.65 -2.03
CA GLY A 69 0.13 0.02 -3.14
C GLY A 69 0.11 -1.51 -3.01
N LYS A 70 -0.01 -2.19 -4.13
CA LYS A 70 0.03 -3.65 -4.22
C LYS A 70 0.96 -4.05 -5.34
N ILE A 71 1.90 -4.93 -5.01
CA ILE A 71 2.93 -5.39 -5.94
C ILE A 71 3.03 -6.90 -5.83
N ASP A 72 2.96 -7.57 -6.97
CA ASP A 72 3.28 -9.00 -7.08
C ASP A 72 4.76 -9.17 -7.39
N VAL A 73 5.42 -10.04 -6.65
CA VAL A 73 6.82 -10.44 -6.83
C VAL A 73 6.83 -11.93 -7.14
N LYS A 74 7.29 -12.29 -8.33
CA LYS A 74 7.23 -13.68 -8.85
C LYS A 74 8.57 -14.10 -9.41
N GLY A 75 8.94 -15.33 -9.15
CA GLY A 75 10.15 -15.96 -9.68
C GLY A 75 10.79 -16.91 -8.67
N PRO A 76 11.67 -17.82 -9.13
CA PRO A 76 12.36 -18.75 -8.24
C PRO A 76 13.19 -18.04 -7.17
N ASP A 77 13.72 -16.85 -7.46
CA ASP A 77 14.56 -16.08 -6.54
C ASP A 77 13.76 -14.99 -5.77
N ALA A 78 12.42 -15.00 -5.86
CA ALA A 78 11.58 -13.98 -5.21
C ALA A 78 11.77 -13.91 -3.68
N ALA A 79 11.95 -15.07 -3.01
CA ALA A 79 12.22 -15.11 -1.57
C ALA A 79 13.56 -14.47 -1.21
N GLU A 80 14.60 -14.79 -1.98
CA GLU A 80 15.94 -14.22 -1.79
C GLU A 80 15.96 -12.72 -2.07
N PHE A 81 15.33 -12.29 -3.16
CA PHE A 81 15.19 -10.87 -3.48
C PHE A 81 14.53 -10.08 -2.36
N LEU A 82 13.37 -10.54 -1.88
CA LEU A 82 12.68 -9.89 -0.77
C LEU A 82 13.51 -9.90 0.53
N ASN A 83 14.29 -10.95 0.75
CA ASN A 83 15.18 -11.06 1.90
C ASN A 83 16.35 -10.05 1.86
N ARG A 84 16.73 -9.59 0.67
CA ARG A 84 17.77 -8.55 0.47
C ARG A 84 17.22 -7.15 0.63
N VAL A 85 15.99 -6.87 0.16
CA VAL A 85 15.40 -5.51 0.19
C VAL A 85 14.71 -5.15 1.49
N TYR A 86 14.31 -6.14 2.28
CA TYR A 86 13.65 -5.93 3.59
C TYR A 86 14.56 -6.28 4.75
N THR A 87 14.28 -5.73 5.90
CA THR A 87 14.96 -6.08 7.18
C THR A 87 14.55 -7.44 7.74
N ASN A 88 13.53 -8.08 7.16
CA ASN A 88 12.88 -9.29 7.67
C ASN A 88 13.34 -10.55 6.90
N ALA A 89 13.23 -11.70 7.55
CA ALA A 89 13.64 -13.00 6.99
C ALA A 89 12.55 -13.63 6.12
N TRP A 90 12.51 -13.29 4.84
CA TRP A 90 11.48 -13.76 3.90
C TRP A 90 11.69 -15.21 3.44
N LEU A 91 12.92 -15.69 3.38
CA LEU A 91 13.25 -17.08 3.05
C LEU A 91 12.51 -18.10 3.95
N LYS A 92 12.26 -17.71 5.22
CA LYS A 92 11.59 -18.56 6.21
C LYS A 92 10.08 -18.34 6.29
N LEU A 93 9.48 -17.52 5.42
CA LEU A 93 8.04 -17.29 5.42
C LEU A 93 7.32 -18.49 4.78
N PRO A 94 6.46 -19.24 5.50
CA PRO A 94 5.73 -20.36 4.92
C PRO A 94 4.69 -19.90 3.88
N VAL A 95 4.39 -20.74 2.90
CA VAL A 95 3.28 -20.52 1.96
C VAL A 95 1.96 -20.35 2.72
N GLY A 96 1.11 -19.42 2.26
CA GLY A 96 -0.16 -19.06 2.89
C GLY A 96 -0.03 -18.19 4.14
N LYS A 97 1.18 -17.71 4.48
CA LYS A 97 1.41 -16.80 5.61
C LYS A 97 1.77 -15.40 5.12
N ALA A 98 1.39 -14.41 5.93
CA ALA A 98 1.77 -13.02 5.77
C ALA A 98 2.75 -12.59 6.87
N ARG A 99 3.60 -11.63 6.56
CA ARG A 99 4.50 -10.99 7.49
C ARG A 99 4.54 -9.50 7.23
N TYR A 100 4.51 -8.71 8.29
CA TYR A 100 4.82 -7.29 8.25
C TYR A 100 6.32 -7.10 8.08
N GLY A 101 6.72 -6.17 7.22
CA GLY A 101 8.11 -5.89 6.93
C GLY A 101 8.40 -4.41 6.84
N VAL A 102 9.65 -4.06 7.08
CA VAL A 102 10.19 -2.70 6.98
C VAL A 102 11.28 -2.67 5.93
N MET A 103 11.14 -1.78 4.96
CA MET A 103 12.13 -1.51 3.92
C MET A 103 12.93 -0.27 4.30
N LEU A 104 14.25 -0.37 4.22
CA LEU A 104 15.15 0.73 4.50
C LEU A 104 15.83 1.21 3.23
N ARG A 105 16.20 2.47 3.20
CA ARG A 105 17.16 3.01 2.25
C ARG A 105 18.59 2.61 2.67
N GLU A 106 19.56 2.82 1.80
CA GLU A 106 20.98 2.51 2.07
C GLU A 106 21.57 3.28 3.26
N ASP A 107 21.00 4.44 3.59
CA ASP A 107 21.38 5.26 4.75
C ASP A 107 20.71 4.78 6.06
N GLY A 108 19.93 3.70 6.02
CA GLY A 108 19.24 3.12 7.17
C GLY A 108 17.92 3.81 7.54
N ILE A 109 17.50 4.83 6.78
CA ILE A 109 16.22 5.51 7.01
C ILE A 109 15.09 4.65 6.43
N VAL A 110 13.98 4.55 7.17
CA VAL A 110 12.78 3.83 6.71
C VAL A 110 12.28 4.44 5.40
N MET A 111 12.19 3.62 4.37
CA MET A 111 11.65 3.97 3.07
C MET A 111 10.16 3.71 3.02
N ASP A 112 9.74 2.52 3.41
CA ASP A 112 8.33 2.09 3.45
C ASP A 112 8.16 0.89 4.38
N ASP A 113 6.92 0.57 4.67
CA ASP A 113 6.50 -0.60 5.44
C ASP A 113 5.23 -1.20 4.84
N GLY A 114 4.98 -2.45 5.16
CA GLY A 114 3.78 -3.13 4.67
C GLY A 114 3.75 -4.61 4.98
N THR A 115 2.72 -5.27 4.48
CA THR A 115 2.59 -6.72 4.63
C THR A 115 2.96 -7.42 3.34
N THR A 116 3.66 -8.53 3.46
CA THR A 116 3.95 -9.42 2.32
C THR A 116 3.43 -10.80 2.63
N THR A 117 2.61 -11.34 1.73
CA THR A 117 2.01 -12.67 1.82
C THR A 117 2.69 -13.59 0.82
N ARG A 118 3.14 -14.76 1.26
CA ARG A 118 3.61 -15.81 0.35
C ARG A 118 2.42 -16.61 -0.18
N ILE A 119 1.98 -16.32 -1.40
CA ILE A 119 0.83 -16.95 -2.06
C ILE A 119 1.16 -18.39 -2.48
N SER A 120 2.34 -18.58 -3.07
CA SER A 120 2.88 -19.88 -3.45
C SER A 120 4.39 -19.87 -3.26
N GLU A 121 5.07 -20.96 -3.63
CA GLU A 121 6.51 -21.08 -3.44
C GLU A 121 7.29 -19.91 -4.06
N ASN A 122 6.92 -19.50 -5.27
CA ASN A 122 7.60 -18.47 -6.06
C ASN A 122 6.72 -17.24 -6.32
N HIS A 123 5.68 -16.99 -5.50
CA HIS A 123 4.78 -15.85 -5.66
C HIS A 123 4.51 -15.19 -4.31
N TYR A 124 4.86 -13.92 -4.23
CA TYR A 124 4.60 -13.05 -3.10
C TYR A 124 3.71 -11.87 -3.54
N HIS A 125 2.76 -11.52 -2.68
CA HIS A 125 1.93 -10.33 -2.81
C HIS A 125 2.27 -9.38 -1.67
N MET A 126 2.75 -8.19 -2.00
CA MET A 126 3.14 -7.19 -1.01
C MET A 126 2.28 -5.96 -1.09
N THR A 127 2.05 -5.32 0.05
CA THR A 127 1.41 -4.02 0.17
C THR A 127 2.43 -2.96 0.54
N THR A 128 2.17 -1.71 0.14
CA THR A 128 2.98 -0.53 0.46
C THR A 128 2.11 0.59 0.98
N THR A 129 2.72 1.58 1.60
CA THR A 129 2.03 2.86 1.89
C THR A 129 1.49 3.46 0.59
N THR A 130 0.28 4.02 0.63
CA THR A 130 -0.41 4.60 -0.53
C THR A 130 0.47 5.57 -1.32
N ALA A 131 1.11 6.52 -0.63
CA ALA A 131 1.93 7.56 -1.27
C ALA A 131 3.27 7.03 -1.80
N GLN A 132 3.76 5.91 -1.28
CA GLN A 132 5.07 5.35 -1.62
C GLN A 132 5.02 4.26 -2.70
N ALA A 133 3.83 3.85 -3.14
CA ALA A 133 3.66 2.72 -4.07
C ALA A 133 4.57 2.79 -5.32
N ALA A 134 4.64 3.96 -5.97
CA ALA A 134 5.48 4.16 -7.14
C ALA A 134 6.98 4.14 -6.80
N ASN A 135 7.37 4.78 -5.69
CA ASN A 135 8.77 4.81 -5.25
C ASN A 135 9.27 3.41 -4.89
N VAL A 136 8.45 2.62 -4.19
CA VAL A 136 8.79 1.23 -3.85
C VAL A 136 8.94 0.40 -5.12
N LEU A 137 8.01 0.50 -6.08
CA LEU A 137 8.12 -0.22 -7.34
C LEU A 137 9.42 0.13 -8.07
N SER A 138 9.72 1.42 -8.24
CA SER A 138 10.94 1.87 -8.89
C SER A 138 12.20 1.41 -8.15
N HIS A 139 12.18 1.37 -6.83
CA HIS A 139 13.27 0.83 -6.01
C HIS A 139 13.51 -0.66 -6.26
N LEU A 140 12.43 -1.46 -6.29
CA LEU A 140 12.53 -2.89 -6.59
C LEU A 140 13.07 -3.13 -8.01
N GLU A 141 12.56 -2.38 -9.00
CA GLU A 141 13.03 -2.45 -10.39
C GLU A 141 14.50 -2.05 -10.53
N TYR A 142 14.93 -1.01 -9.82
CA TYR A 142 16.35 -0.58 -9.80
C TYR A 142 17.27 -1.71 -9.35
N TYR A 143 16.94 -2.37 -8.24
CA TYR A 143 17.77 -3.46 -7.74
C TYR A 143 17.78 -4.68 -8.67
N LEU A 144 16.63 -5.03 -9.25
CA LEU A 144 16.55 -6.15 -10.18
C LEU A 144 17.26 -5.88 -11.51
N GLN A 145 17.23 -4.65 -12.01
CA GLN A 145 17.78 -4.36 -13.31
C GLN A 145 19.29 -3.98 -13.26
N LEU A 146 19.74 -3.37 -12.17
CA LEU A 146 21.06 -2.78 -12.11
C LEU A 146 21.98 -3.39 -11.05
N VAL A 147 21.45 -3.82 -9.91
CA VAL A 147 22.28 -4.30 -8.78
C VAL A 147 22.37 -5.81 -8.73
N TRP A 148 21.24 -6.50 -8.96
CA TRP A 148 21.14 -7.98 -8.94
C TRP A 148 20.44 -8.52 -10.20
N PRO A 149 20.96 -8.21 -11.40
CA PRO A 149 20.35 -8.63 -12.66
C PRO A 149 20.38 -10.16 -12.87
N GLU A 150 21.17 -10.89 -12.08
CA GLU A 150 21.23 -12.34 -12.08
C GLU A 150 20.01 -13.01 -11.43
N LEU A 151 19.23 -12.29 -10.62
CA LEU A 151 18.05 -12.86 -9.95
C LEU A 151 16.89 -13.02 -10.93
N ASN A 152 16.34 -14.23 -10.98
CA ASN A 152 15.17 -14.53 -11.81
C ASN A 152 13.89 -14.15 -11.06
N VAL A 153 13.54 -12.86 -11.09
CA VAL A 153 12.40 -12.24 -10.41
C VAL A 153 11.71 -11.25 -11.33
N ASN A 154 10.38 -11.24 -11.29
CA ASN A 154 9.54 -10.24 -11.93
C ASN A 154 8.73 -9.50 -10.87
N VAL A 155 8.62 -8.19 -11.00
CA VAL A 155 7.78 -7.32 -10.17
C VAL A 155 6.71 -6.66 -11.01
N VAL A 156 5.47 -6.64 -10.54
CA VAL A 156 4.33 -6.05 -11.26
C VAL A 156 3.44 -5.31 -10.28
N SER A 157 3.13 -4.05 -10.58
CA SER A 157 2.11 -3.33 -9.82
C SER A 157 0.72 -3.92 -10.11
N THR A 158 0.02 -4.30 -9.04
CA THR A 158 -1.36 -4.80 -9.08
C THR A 158 -2.31 -3.89 -8.28
N THR A 159 -1.87 -2.66 -8.01
CA THR A 159 -2.58 -1.68 -7.16
C THR A 159 -4.01 -1.44 -7.63
N GLU A 160 -4.26 -1.40 -8.93
CA GLU A 160 -5.59 -1.12 -9.50
C GLU A 160 -6.42 -2.40 -9.75
N GLN A 161 -5.84 -3.58 -9.52
CA GLN A 161 -6.51 -4.87 -9.77
C GLN A 161 -7.22 -5.41 -8.52
N TRP A 162 -6.87 -4.92 -7.33
CA TRP A 162 -7.38 -5.42 -6.05
C TRP A 162 -7.98 -4.30 -5.23
N ALA A 163 -9.23 -4.48 -4.80
CA ALA A 163 -9.85 -3.70 -3.74
C ALA A 163 -9.51 -4.32 -2.36
N GLY A 164 -9.39 -3.51 -1.32
CA GLY A 164 -9.06 -3.94 0.04
C GLY A 164 -9.88 -3.22 1.10
#